data_1d8c602f1252e0c113c2b25d020261c7
#
_entry.id   1d8c602f1252e0c113c2b25d020261c7
#
_cell.length_a   1.000
_cell.length_b   1.000
_cell.length_c   1.000
_cell.angle_alpha   90.00
_cell.angle_beta   90.00
_cell.angle_gamma   90.00
#
_symmetry.space_group_name_H-M   'P 1'
#
loop_
_entity.id
_entity.type
_entity.pdbx_description
1 polymer ?
#
loop_
_entity_poly.entity_id
_entity_poly.type
_entity_poly.pdbx_seq_one_letter_code
_entity_poly.pdbx_strand_id
1 'polypeptide(L)'
;NRKYIEGGMCMPRLKKNVSSDILVPAPDKAMQHYMVIKVNGRRIFCKGGNWGMDDAMKRVSREHLEPYFRLHKEANFNMIRNWTGESTEESFYELCDEYGMLVFNDFWLSTQGYNMPVNDDNLFLRNAEDVVVRFRNHPSIAVWNPRNEGFAPVYIEEHLAKMIAEKDGTRYYSPNSTHCNLRPSGPWNYHKNPVDYYR
;
A
#
# COMPACT_ATOMS: atom_id res chain seq x y z
N ASN A 1 18.42 -1.91 -14.72
CA ASN A 1 18.26 -3.36 -14.89
C ASN A 1 17.01 -3.79 -14.10
N ARG A 2 15.90 -3.95 -14.81
CA ARG A 2 14.67 -4.51 -14.25
C ARG A 2 14.80 -6.02 -14.21
N LYS A 3 14.71 -6.62 -13.06
CA LYS A 3 14.52 -8.07 -12.95
C LYS A 3 13.01 -8.34 -12.94
N TYR A 4 12.54 -9.02 -13.95
CA TYR A 4 11.22 -9.60 -13.93
C TYR A 4 11.28 -10.87 -13.09
N ILE A 5 10.39 -10.95 -12.15
CA ILE A 5 10.10 -12.18 -11.43
C ILE A 5 8.81 -12.70 -12.03
N GLU A 6 8.70 -14.00 -12.29
CA GLU A 6 7.47 -14.60 -12.78
C GLU A 6 6.33 -14.20 -11.85
N GLY A 7 5.38 -13.41 -12.35
CA GLY A 7 4.26 -12.85 -11.59
C GLY A 7 4.41 -11.41 -11.12
N GLY A 8 5.54 -10.72 -11.38
CA GLY A 8 5.67 -9.31 -10.99
C GLY A 8 6.98 -8.66 -11.40
N MET A 9 6.94 -7.38 -11.57
CA MET A 9 8.12 -6.57 -11.84
C MET A 9 8.75 -6.14 -10.53
N CYS A 10 9.91 -6.71 -10.20
CA CYS A 10 10.72 -6.24 -9.08
C CYS A 10 11.62 -5.10 -9.56
N MET A 11 11.56 -3.96 -8.90
CA MET A 11 12.38 -2.80 -9.19
C MET A 11 13.73 -2.91 -8.46
N PRO A 12 14.83 -3.33 -9.12
CA PRO A 12 16.11 -3.52 -8.42
C PRO A 12 16.70 -2.24 -7.83
N ARG A 13 16.26 -1.07 -8.32
CA ARG A 13 16.75 0.22 -7.83
C ARG A 13 16.37 0.50 -6.38
N LEU A 14 15.29 -0.09 -5.90
CA LEU A 14 14.81 0.08 -4.53
C LEU A 14 15.50 -0.82 -3.52
N LYS A 15 16.23 -1.86 -3.98
CA LYS A 15 16.92 -2.81 -3.09
C LYS A 15 17.96 -2.18 -2.17
N LYS A 16 18.49 -1.01 -2.50
CA LYS A 16 19.47 -0.33 -1.62
C LYS A 16 18.83 0.39 -0.44
N ASN A 17 17.55 0.75 -0.56
CA ASN A 17 16.88 1.61 0.40
C ASN A 17 15.69 0.93 1.09
N VAL A 18 15.31 -0.26 0.61
CA VAL A 18 14.25 -1.04 1.22
C VAL A 18 14.89 -2.16 2.03
N SER A 19 14.49 -2.31 3.25
CA SER A 19 14.91 -3.45 4.05
C SER A 19 14.59 -4.74 3.28
N SER A 20 15.64 -5.53 2.96
CA SER A 20 15.49 -6.86 2.36
C SER A 20 14.60 -7.78 3.21
N ASP A 21 14.30 -7.35 4.41
CA ASP A 21 13.46 -8.04 5.38
C ASP A 21 11.97 -8.00 5.06
N ILE A 22 11.54 -7.12 4.14
CA ILE A 22 10.13 -7.07 3.71
C ILE A 22 9.82 -8.14 2.66
N LEU A 23 10.79 -8.48 1.82
CA LEU A 23 10.64 -9.49 0.77
C LEU A 23 11.32 -10.79 1.17
N VAL A 24 10.56 -11.85 1.26
CA VAL A 24 11.08 -13.20 1.56
C VAL A 24 10.88 -14.08 0.32
N PRO A 25 11.92 -14.76 -0.17
CA PRO A 25 11.76 -15.75 -1.24
C PRO A 25 10.79 -16.85 -0.86
N ALA A 26 9.99 -17.30 -1.81
CA ALA A 26 9.17 -18.49 -1.61
C ALA A 26 10.06 -19.74 -1.45
N PRO A 27 9.77 -20.64 -0.52
CA PRO A 27 10.65 -21.76 -0.20
C PRO A 27 10.88 -22.73 -1.36
N ASP A 28 9.95 -22.87 -2.28
CA ASP A 28 9.97 -23.96 -3.29
C ASP A 28 10.06 -23.50 -4.75
N LYS A 29 10.13 -22.20 -5.01
CA LYS A 29 10.20 -21.68 -6.39
C LYS A 29 11.17 -20.53 -6.45
N ALA A 30 12.24 -20.71 -7.15
CA ALA A 30 13.43 -19.86 -7.20
C ALA A 30 13.21 -18.37 -7.56
N MET A 31 12.00 -17.92 -7.78
CA MET A 31 11.73 -16.57 -8.30
C MET A 31 10.49 -15.89 -7.72
N GLN A 32 9.76 -16.51 -6.80
CA GLN A 32 8.59 -15.89 -6.19
C GLN A 32 8.95 -15.26 -4.85
N HIS A 33 8.50 -14.03 -4.65
CA HIS A 33 8.67 -13.31 -3.39
C HIS A 33 7.28 -13.07 -2.76
N TYR A 34 7.21 -13.26 -1.47
CA TYR A 34 6.05 -12.84 -0.67
C TYR A 34 6.39 -11.57 0.09
N MET A 35 5.42 -10.69 0.23
CA MET A 35 5.55 -9.54 1.11
C MET A 35 5.44 -10.01 2.57
N VAL A 36 6.47 -9.74 3.35
CA VAL A 36 6.49 -10.01 4.80
C VAL A 36 6.88 -8.73 5.51
N ILE A 37 5.99 -8.25 6.35
CA ILE A 37 6.25 -7.07 7.17
C ILE A 37 6.82 -7.52 8.51
N LYS A 38 7.89 -6.85 8.94
CA LYS A 38 8.49 -7.03 10.26
C LYS A 38 8.42 -5.71 11.04
N VAL A 39 8.10 -5.81 12.31
CA VAL A 39 8.20 -4.69 13.24
C VAL A 39 9.21 -5.09 14.33
N ASN A 40 10.26 -4.29 14.49
CA ASN A 40 11.36 -4.58 15.43
C ASN A 40 11.95 -5.99 15.22
N GLY A 41 12.14 -6.39 13.96
CA GLY A 41 12.68 -7.69 13.57
C GLY A 41 11.70 -8.87 13.66
N ARG A 42 10.53 -8.69 14.23
CA ARG A 42 9.50 -9.74 14.34
C ARG A 42 8.55 -9.71 13.16
N ARG A 43 8.31 -10.86 12.54
CA ARG A 43 7.31 -11.01 11.49
C ARG A 43 5.92 -10.76 12.05
N ILE A 44 5.12 -10.00 11.31
CA ILE A 44 3.74 -9.70 11.66
C ILE A 44 2.81 -10.31 10.63
N PHE A 45 1.79 -10.98 11.11
CA PHE A 45 0.66 -11.38 10.27
C PHE A 45 -0.30 -10.18 10.16
N CYS A 46 -0.36 -9.58 8.96
CA CYS A 46 -1.19 -8.42 8.71
C CYS A 46 -2.68 -8.82 8.60
N LYS A 47 -3.50 -8.22 9.44
CA LYS A 47 -4.96 -8.39 9.47
C LYS A 47 -5.59 -7.02 9.28
N GLY A 48 -6.39 -6.89 8.24
CA GLY A 48 -7.03 -5.62 7.95
C GLY A 48 -7.80 -5.66 6.64
N GLY A 49 -8.10 -4.50 6.12
CA GLY A 49 -8.85 -4.33 4.88
C GLY A 49 -8.59 -3.00 4.22
N ASN A 50 -9.30 -2.77 3.13
CA ASN A 50 -9.29 -1.48 2.47
C ASN A 50 -10.03 -0.45 3.34
N TRP A 51 -9.45 0.72 3.40
CA TRP A 51 -10.05 1.91 3.96
C TRP A 51 -10.46 2.80 2.79
N GLY A 52 -11.75 3.02 2.65
CA GLY A 52 -12.32 4.04 1.81
C GLY A 52 -12.97 5.11 2.68
N MET A 53 -13.21 6.25 2.11
CA MET A 53 -13.88 7.31 2.83
C MET A 53 -15.35 6.94 3.08
N ASP A 54 -15.79 7.02 4.31
CA ASP A 54 -17.15 6.68 4.72
C ASP A 54 -18.17 7.77 4.38
N ASP A 55 -17.68 8.94 4.03
CA ASP A 55 -18.47 10.17 3.98
C ASP A 55 -18.10 11.00 2.75
N ALA A 56 -19.07 11.17 1.84
CA ALA A 56 -18.92 12.00 0.65
C ALA A 56 -18.60 13.48 0.96
N MET A 57 -18.89 13.95 2.17
CA MET A 57 -18.55 15.30 2.63
C MET A 57 -17.13 15.42 3.16
N LYS A 58 -16.38 14.32 3.20
CA LYS A 58 -14.98 14.25 3.67
C LYS A 58 -14.79 14.86 5.06
N ARG A 59 -15.64 14.48 5.99
CA ARG A 59 -15.48 14.85 7.39
C ARG A 59 -14.37 14.01 8.01
N VAL A 60 -13.20 14.60 8.15
CA VAL A 60 -11.95 13.91 8.53
C VAL A 60 -11.41 14.40 9.87
N SER A 61 -12.28 14.97 10.71
CA SER A 61 -11.83 15.35 12.05
C SER A 61 -11.49 14.12 12.88
N ARG A 62 -10.60 14.31 13.83
CA ARG A 62 -10.18 13.23 14.73
C ARG A 62 -11.37 12.59 15.44
N GLU A 63 -12.31 13.41 15.91
CA GLU A 63 -13.50 12.95 16.62
C GLU A 63 -14.40 12.09 15.75
N HIS A 64 -14.44 12.39 14.44
CA HIS A 64 -15.19 11.59 13.47
C HIS A 64 -14.51 10.25 13.18
N LEU A 65 -13.19 10.26 13.01
CA LEU A 65 -12.42 9.08 12.61
C LEU A 65 -12.14 8.11 13.77
N GLU A 66 -11.90 8.62 14.98
CA GLU A 66 -11.45 7.81 16.12
C GLU A 66 -12.31 6.58 16.41
N PRO A 67 -13.66 6.64 16.37
CA PRO A 67 -14.51 5.47 16.63
C PRO A 67 -14.22 4.30 15.68
N TYR A 68 -13.89 4.58 14.42
CA TYR A 68 -13.53 3.53 13.44
C TYR A 68 -12.22 2.86 13.82
N PHE A 69 -11.20 3.63 14.20
CA PHE A 69 -9.91 3.09 14.62
C PHE A 69 -10.04 2.23 15.88
N ARG A 70 -10.81 2.67 16.84
CA ARG A 70 -11.11 1.90 18.05
C ARG A 70 -11.78 0.57 17.70
N LEU A 71 -12.81 0.57 16.85
CA LEU A 71 -13.48 -0.66 16.42
C LEU A 71 -12.56 -1.60 15.64
N HIS A 72 -11.70 -1.07 14.77
CA HIS A 72 -10.69 -1.88 14.08
C HIS A 72 -9.73 -2.53 15.08
N LYS A 73 -9.29 -1.80 16.08
CA LYS A 73 -8.43 -2.31 17.14
C LYS A 73 -9.11 -3.40 17.96
N GLU A 74 -10.35 -3.19 18.36
CA GLU A 74 -11.18 -4.17 19.09
C GLU A 74 -11.39 -5.45 18.25
N ALA A 75 -11.51 -5.31 16.92
CA ALA A 75 -11.57 -6.42 15.98
C ALA A 75 -10.21 -7.09 15.72
N ASN A 76 -9.16 -6.70 16.41
CA ASN A 76 -7.78 -7.19 16.24
C ASN A 76 -7.18 -6.94 14.87
N PHE A 77 -7.58 -5.89 14.19
CA PHE A 77 -6.88 -5.41 13.02
C PHE A 77 -5.57 -4.73 13.42
N ASN A 78 -4.57 -4.84 12.54
CA ASN A 78 -3.26 -4.21 12.71
C ASN A 78 -2.75 -3.57 11.43
N MET A 79 -3.56 -3.53 10.38
CA MET A 79 -3.22 -2.92 9.11
C MET A 79 -4.45 -2.31 8.45
N ILE A 80 -4.27 -1.19 7.81
CA ILE A 80 -5.25 -0.52 6.96
C ILE A 80 -4.58 -0.24 5.62
N ARG A 81 -5.25 -0.58 4.53
CA ARG A 81 -4.86 -0.06 3.22
C ARG A 81 -5.64 1.20 2.95
N ASN A 82 -4.94 2.33 2.87
CA ASN A 82 -5.49 3.59 2.38
C ASN A 82 -5.75 3.46 0.87
N TRP A 83 -6.90 2.85 0.54
CA TRP A 83 -7.24 2.46 -0.82
C TRP A 83 -7.37 3.69 -1.70
N THR A 84 -6.69 3.66 -2.83
CA THR A 84 -6.59 4.76 -3.80
C THR A 84 -6.17 6.12 -3.20
N GLY A 85 -5.53 6.11 -2.03
CA GLY A 85 -5.00 7.32 -1.40
C GLY A 85 -6.06 8.33 -0.96
N GLU A 86 -7.26 7.87 -0.61
CA GLU A 86 -8.37 8.78 -0.28
C GLU A 86 -8.13 9.59 0.99
N SER A 87 -7.39 9.06 1.96
CA SER A 87 -7.02 9.75 3.20
C SER A 87 -5.67 10.42 3.07
N THR A 88 -5.64 11.74 3.20
CA THR A 88 -4.46 12.61 3.14
C THR A 88 -4.44 13.64 4.27
N GLU A 89 -5.18 13.38 5.33
CA GLU A 89 -5.28 14.20 6.52
C GLU A 89 -4.37 13.70 7.65
N GLU A 90 -3.84 14.62 8.45
CA GLU A 90 -2.98 14.30 9.60
C GLU A 90 -3.67 13.37 10.61
N SER A 91 -4.95 13.65 10.91
CA SER A 91 -5.73 12.87 11.87
C SER A 91 -5.78 11.37 11.55
N PHE A 92 -5.81 11.02 10.27
CA PHE A 92 -5.78 9.61 9.85
C PHE A 92 -4.45 8.93 10.25
N TYR A 93 -3.32 9.55 9.90
CA TYR A 93 -2.01 8.96 10.19
C TYR A 93 -1.67 9.00 11.68
N GLU A 94 -2.04 10.07 12.38
CA GLU A 94 -1.90 10.13 13.85
C GLU A 94 -2.67 9.00 14.54
N LEU A 95 -3.92 8.76 14.13
CA LEU A 95 -4.71 7.65 14.65
C LEU A 95 -4.11 6.28 14.28
N CYS A 96 -3.57 6.13 13.06
CA CYS A 96 -2.84 4.92 12.71
C CYS A 96 -1.66 4.66 13.65
N ASP A 97 -0.89 5.69 13.96
CA ASP A 97 0.24 5.60 14.88
C ASP A 97 -0.21 5.22 16.29
N GLU A 98 -1.21 5.89 16.82
CA GLU A 98 -1.72 5.67 18.18
C GLU A 98 -2.36 4.29 18.38
N TYR A 99 -3.15 3.86 17.41
CA TYR A 99 -3.83 2.56 17.47
C TYR A 99 -2.95 1.39 17.00
N GLY A 100 -1.75 1.68 16.50
CA GLY A 100 -0.81 0.67 16.00
C GLY A 100 -1.32 -0.02 14.73
N MET A 101 -1.94 0.75 13.83
CA MET A 101 -2.40 0.29 12.54
C MET A 101 -1.31 0.58 11.50
N LEU A 102 -0.73 -0.45 10.91
CA LEU A 102 0.16 -0.28 9.77
C LEU A 102 -0.63 0.22 8.56
N VAL A 103 0.00 1.05 7.74
CA VAL A 103 -0.62 1.63 6.55
C VAL A 103 0.05 1.10 5.30
N PHE A 104 -0.75 0.52 4.43
CA PHE A 104 -0.42 0.28 3.03
C PHE A 104 -1.01 1.47 2.25
N ASN A 105 -0.16 2.41 1.87
CA ASN A 105 -0.62 3.69 1.34
C ASN A 105 -0.61 3.73 -0.18
N ASP A 106 -1.80 3.77 -0.78
CA ASP A 106 -1.92 3.99 -2.22
C ASP A 106 -1.74 5.49 -2.56
N PHE A 107 -1.33 5.76 -3.81
CA PHE A 107 -1.60 7.02 -4.48
C PHE A 107 -2.89 6.91 -5.29
N TRP A 108 -3.25 7.97 -6.03
CA TRP A 108 -4.60 8.16 -6.60
C TRP A 108 -4.87 7.45 -7.94
N LEU A 109 -4.04 6.50 -8.33
CA LEU A 109 -4.29 5.71 -9.53
C LEU A 109 -5.20 4.53 -9.19
N SER A 110 -6.45 4.60 -9.65
CA SER A 110 -7.46 3.59 -9.37
C SER A 110 -7.57 2.55 -10.48
N THR A 111 -8.42 1.55 -10.27
CA THR A 111 -8.73 0.48 -11.22
C THR A 111 -9.42 1.01 -12.47
N GLN A 112 -10.29 2.00 -12.32
CA GLN A 112 -10.94 2.64 -13.45
C GLN A 112 -9.90 3.34 -14.32
N GLY A 113 -9.96 3.04 -15.60
CA GLY A 113 -9.05 3.62 -16.57
C GLY A 113 -7.65 2.99 -16.54
N TYR A 114 -7.58 1.67 -16.41
CA TYR A 114 -6.34 0.89 -16.53
C TYR A 114 -5.34 1.53 -17.47
N ASN A 115 -4.19 1.93 -16.96
CA ASN A 115 -3.11 2.59 -17.70
C ASN A 115 -3.49 3.91 -18.39
N MET A 116 -4.64 4.49 -18.09
CA MET A 116 -4.92 5.84 -18.56
C MET A 116 -3.93 6.82 -17.91
N PRO A 117 -3.35 7.73 -18.69
CA PRO A 117 -2.53 8.79 -18.15
C PRO A 117 -3.38 9.65 -17.21
N VAL A 118 -2.78 10.18 -16.19
CA VAL A 118 -3.39 11.25 -15.39
C VAL A 118 -3.57 12.49 -16.26
N ASN A 119 -4.52 13.35 -15.91
CA ASN A 119 -4.78 14.56 -16.70
C ASN A 119 -3.60 15.53 -16.68
N ASP A 120 -2.84 15.55 -15.59
CA ASP A 120 -1.62 16.36 -15.43
C ASP A 120 -0.60 15.55 -14.62
N ASP A 121 0.36 14.98 -15.33
CA ASP A 121 1.40 14.15 -14.74
C ASP A 121 2.28 14.94 -13.76
N ASN A 122 2.59 16.19 -14.09
CA ASN A 122 3.43 17.01 -13.25
C ASN A 122 2.73 17.36 -11.93
N LEU A 123 1.46 17.67 -11.98
CA LEU A 123 0.66 17.93 -10.77
C LEU A 123 0.56 16.66 -9.93
N PHE A 124 0.26 15.52 -10.56
CA PHE A 124 0.19 14.23 -9.88
C PHE A 124 1.49 13.90 -9.15
N LEU A 125 2.63 14.01 -9.84
CA LEU A 125 3.93 13.68 -9.27
C LEU A 125 4.34 14.64 -8.14
N ARG A 126 4.04 15.93 -8.26
CA ARG A 126 4.28 16.91 -7.17
C ARG A 126 3.41 16.61 -5.96
N ASN A 127 2.13 16.32 -6.14
CA ASN A 127 1.24 15.95 -5.05
C ASN A 127 1.73 14.66 -4.35
N ALA A 128 2.20 13.67 -5.12
CA ALA A 128 2.76 12.46 -4.55
C ALA A 128 4.02 12.73 -3.72
N GLU A 129 4.91 13.61 -4.20
CA GLU A 129 6.09 14.03 -3.43
C GLU A 129 5.69 14.75 -2.15
N ASP A 130 4.72 15.67 -2.21
CA ASP A 130 4.23 16.39 -1.03
C ASP A 130 3.67 15.42 0.02
N VAL A 131 2.89 14.42 -0.39
CA VAL A 131 2.36 13.38 0.50
C VAL A 131 3.49 12.60 1.16
N VAL A 132 4.48 12.16 0.39
CA VAL A 132 5.62 11.42 0.95
C VAL A 132 6.41 12.27 1.93
N VAL A 133 6.75 13.49 1.57
CA VAL A 133 7.53 14.41 2.42
C VAL A 133 6.77 14.74 3.71
N ARG A 134 5.46 14.94 3.61
CA ARG A 134 4.60 15.29 4.74
C ARG A 134 4.46 14.13 5.71
N PHE A 135 4.19 12.93 5.22
CA PHE A 135 3.78 11.80 6.06
C PHE A 135 4.88 10.76 6.32
N ARG A 136 6.04 10.85 5.69
CA ARG A 136 7.13 9.87 5.85
C ARG A 136 7.60 9.65 7.30
N ASN A 137 7.32 10.58 8.21
CA ASN A 137 7.71 10.45 9.60
C ASN A 137 6.72 9.64 10.45
N HIS A 138 5.55 9.27 9.90
CA HIS A 138 4.61 8.41 10.59
C HIS A 138 5.11 6.97 10.60
N PRO A 139 5.36 6.37 11.78
CA PRO A 139 5.88 5.00 11.87
C PRO A 139 4.87 3.95 11.40
N SER A 140 3.60 4.29 11.33
CA SER A 140 2.54 3.42 10.81
C SER A 140 2.68 3.09 9.32
N ILE A 141 3.22 4.01 8.51
CA ILE A 141 3.36 3.76 7.07
C ILE A 141 4.37 2.65 6.83
N ALA A 142 3.92 1.57 6.21
CA ALA A 142 4.76 0.40 5.90
C ALA A 142 5.09 0.29 4.41
N VAL A 143 4.16 0.68 3.54
CA VAL A 143 4.26 0.49 2.10
C VAL A 143 3.73 1.72 1.37
N TRP A 144 4.46 2.15 0.33
CA TRP A 144 4.00 3.09 -0.68
C TRP A 144 3.62 2.33 -1.95
N ASN A 145 2.45 2.64 -2.51
CA ASN A 145 1.88 1.94 -3.66
C ASN A 145 1.29 2.93 -4.66
N PRO A 146 1.71 2.92 -5.95
CA PRO A 146 1.26 3.93 -6.89
C PRO A 146 -0.21 3.77 -7.29
N ARG A 147 -0.71 2.54 -7.31
CA ARG A 147 -2.06 2.29 -7.83
C ARG A 147 -2.68 1.01 -7.33
N ASN A 148 -4.00 0.98 -7.43
CA ASN A 148 -4.79 -0.23 -7.28
C ASN A 148 -4.76 -1.01 -8.59
N GLU A 149 -4.32 -2.26 -8.56
CA GLU A 149 -4.25 -3.19 -9.70
C GLU A 149 -3.53 -2.66 -10.95
N GLY A 150 -3.01 -3.55 -11.79
CA GLY A 150 -2.28 -3.18 -13.00
C GLY A 150 -1.00 -2.40 -12.74
N PHE A 151 -0.52 -1.67 -13.74
CA PHE A 151 0.72 -0.88 -13.66
C PHE A 151 0.47 0.56 -14.04
N ALA A 152 1.12 1.49 -13.37
CA ALA A 152 1.19 2.87 -13.81
C ALA A 152 1.97 2.95 -15.14
N PRO A 153 1.79 4.03 -15.92
CA PRO A 153 2.71 4.32 -17.01
C PRO A 153 4.15 4.28 -16.52
N VAL A 154 5.05 3.69 -17.34
CA VAL A 154 6.43 3.39 -16.93
C VAL A 154 7.15 4.59 -16.36
N TYR A 155 6.99 5.76 -16.99
CA TYR A 155 7.66 6.99 -16.56
C TYR A 155 7.13 7.50 -15.21
N ILE A 156 5.84 7.33 -14.90
CA ILE A 156 5.25 7.67 -13.60
C ILE A 156 5.80 6.72 -12.53
N GLU A 157 5.81 5.42 -12.82
CA GLU A 157 6.32 4.42 -11.89
C GLU A 157 7.81 4.64 -11.58
N GLU A 158 8.63 4.90 -12.61
CA GLU A 158 10.05 5.18 -12.42
C GLU A 158 10.30 6.45 -11.61
N HIS A 159 9.50 7.49 -11.86
CA HIS A 159 9.60 8.74 -11.11
C HIS A 159 9.21 8.54 -9.63
N LEU A 160 8.09 7.90 -9.38
CA LEU A 160 7.63 7.62 -8.00
C LEU A 160 8.62 6.74 -7.25
N ALA A 161 9.11 5.67 -7.87
CA ALA A 161 10.09 4.79 -7.26
C ALA A 161 11.38 5.52 -6.88
N LYS A 162 11.86 6.40 -7.77
CA LYS A 162 13.04 7.23 -7.52
C LYS A 162 12.77 8.25 -6.42
N MET A 163 11.68 8.99 -6.51
CA MET A 163 11.28 10.02 -5.55
C MET A 163 11.15 9.43 -4.15
N ILE A 164 10.46 8.29 -4.00
CA ILE A 164 10.29 7.63 -2.71
C ILE A 164 11.63 7.16 -2.15
N ALA A 165 12.52 6.61 -2.98
CA ALA A 165 13.86 6.22 -2.55
C ALA A 165 14.71 7.41 -2.08
N GLU A 166 14.54 8.58 -2.68
CA GLU A 166 15.26 9.82 -2.33
C GLU A 166 14.67 10.53 -1.11
N LYS A 167 13.34 10.61 -1.02
CA LYS A 167 12.64 11.41 0.00
C LYS A 167 12.33 10.65 1.29
N ASP A 168 12.02 9.35 1.18
CA ASP A 168 11.78 8.48 2.33
C ASP A 168 12.96 7.50 2.53
N GLY A 169 13.22 6.65 1.54
CA GLY A 169 14.34 5.70 1.54
C GLY A 169 14.23 4.56 2.56
N THR A 170 13.17 4.51 3.37
CA THR A 170 13.00 3.55 4.47
C THR A 170 11.85 2.57 4.27
N ARG A 171 10.81 2.94 3.52
CA ARG A 171 9.62 2.11 3.28
C ARG A 171 9.72 1.38 1.95
N TYR A 172 8.99 0.27 1.91
CA TYR A 172 8.88 -0.50 0.68
C TYR A 172 8.00 0.22 -0.34
N TYR A 173 8.49 0.29 -1.58
CA TYR A 173 7.67 0.71 -2.72
C TYR A 173 7.16 -0.53 -3.45
N SER A 174 5.85 -0.73 -3.45
CA SER A 174 5.18 -1.75 -4.24
C SER A 174 4.72 -1.16 -5.56
N PRO A 175 5.05 -1.72 -6.73
CA PRO A 175 4.65 -1.14 -8.01
C PRO A 175 3.13 -1.19 -8.26
N ASN A 176 2.43 -2.06 -7.56
CA ASN A 176 0.97 -2.15 -7.56
C ASN A 176 0.48 -3.03 -6.40
N SER A 177 -0.82 -3.05 -6.17
CA SER A 177 -1.45 -3.79 -5.07
C SER A 177 -1.41 -5.31 -5.22
N THR A 178 -0.99 -5.83 -6.36
CA THR A 178 -0.93 -7.28 -6.64
C THR A 178 0.49 -7.84 -6.65
N HIS A 179 1.47 -6.98 -6.38
CA HIS A 179 2.87 -7.37 -6.36
C HIS A 179 3.17 -8.35 -5.22
N CYS A 180 4.25 -9.12 -5.37
CA CYS A 180 4.68 -10.11 -4.36
C CYS A 180 3.63 -11.19 -4.05
N ASN A 181 2.95 -11.70 -5.07
CA ASN A 181 1.90 -12.72 -4.95
C ASN A 181 0.72 -12.31 -4.06
N LEU A 182 0.49 -11.02 -3.90
CA LEU A 182 -0.75 -10.54 -3.32
C LEU A 182 -1.91 -10.86 -4.26
N ARG A 183 -3.05 -11.18 -3.69
CA ARG A 183 -4.24 -11.50 -4.48
C ARG A 183 -4.68 -10.30 -5.30
N PRO A 184 -4.88 -10.45 -6.63
CA PRO A 184 -5.18 -9.32 -7.50
C PRO A 184 -6.56 -8.70 -7.25
N SER A 185 -7.51 -9.48 -6.75
CA SER A 185 -8.88 -9.03 -6.57
C SER A 185 -9.56 -9.70 -5.40
N GLY A 186 -10.57 -9.03 -4.87
CA GLY A 186 -11.48 -9.60 -3.90
C GLY A 186 -12.38 -10.68 -4.53
N PRO A 187 -13.19 -11.32 -3.70
CA PRO A 187 -14.17 -12.28 -4.15
C PRO A 187 -15.41 -11.57 -4.69
N TRP A 188 -15.47 -11.44 -5.99
CA TRP A 188 -16.61 -10.82 -6.66
C TRP A 188 -17.80 -11.75 -6.86
N ASN A 189 -17.58 -13.08 -6.75
CA ASN A 189 -18.61 -14.09 -6.94
C ASN A 189 -19.13 -14.61 -5.62
N TYR A 190 -20.43 -14.78 -5.53
CA TYR A 190 -21.07 -15.47 -4.43
C TYR A 190 -20.82 -16.98 -4.53
N HIS A 191 -20.27 -17.56 -3.48
CA HIS A 191 -20.12 -19.01 -3.33
C HIS A 191 -21.21 -19.54 -2.41
N LYS A 192 -22.01 -20.50 -2.89
CA LYS A 192 -23.06 -21.14 -2.09
C LYS A 192 -22.51 -21.85 -0.85
N ASN A 193 -21.30 -22.39 -0.98
CA ASN A 193 -20.58 -23.02 0.13
C ASN A 193 -19.39 -22.15 0.51
N PRO A 194 -19.35 -21.59 1.72
CA PRO A 194 -18.22 -20.78 2.17
C PRO A 194 -16.85 -21.50 2.14
N VAL A 195 -16.84 -22.84 2.25
CA VAL A 195 -15.62 -23.66 2.18
C VAL A 195 -14.93 -23.52 0.83
N ASP A 196 -15.69 -23.34 -0.26
CA ASP A 196 -15.13 -23.20 -1.61
C ASP A 196 -14.34 -21.88 -1.77
N TYR A 197 -14.49 -21.00 -0.79
CA TYR A 197 -13.78 -19.74 -0.73
C TYR A 197 -12.35 -19.87 -0.20
N TYR A 198 -12.09 -20.90 0.58
CA TYR A 198 -10.82 -21.12 1.28
C TYR A 198 -9.99 -22.24 0.66
N ARG A 199 -10.46 -22.79 -0.44
CA ARG A 199 -9.75 -23.77 -1.27
C ARG A 199 -9.09 -23.07 -2.45
#